data_5fc58f8fb7289186ce284ed7fdb9d372
#
_entry.id   5fc58f8fb7289186ce284ed7fdb9d372
#
_cell.length_a   1.000
_cell.length_b   1.000
_cell.length_c   1.000
_cell.angle_alpha   90.00
_cell.angle_beta   90.00
_cell.angle_gamma   90.00
#
_symmetry.space_group_name_H-M   'P 1'
#
loop_
_entity.id
_entity.type
_entity.pdbx_description
1 polymer ?
#
loop_
_entity_poly.entity_id
_entity_poly.type
_entity_poly.pdbx_seq_one_letter_code
_entity_poly.pdbx_strand_id
1 'polypeptide(L)'
;MHRSLNIALVSASDLDGEHLQSIHVRDLARSLTRPLAGDGEPNQVTVYARRQDRSARGRVRLAPGAALVHLDAGPARPLSDEELLQHIRDFADELRRRWSGAGRPDIVHAHGWIGGLAACAVARELGIPFAQSYHGVAAAERRAGRRVHPHRDRLEKAIGRDADVVLAGHAEEAGQVVRMGVPRPSVAVVPYGVDGDHFAQVGPAMPHGDRRRLVMVCDDLETGDVATALRALVHVPDAELAVAGGPEREDLESDQGVHRLRMLAKELHVADRVIFLGRLPHKNLPKLLRTADLVLCLAPDEPCPSVPLAAMACGVPVVATPAGGNADEVLDHITGLHVPAGRPVVIGRAVRQLLSEDTTLHGYSIAAADRARSRYSLERIAAETLRAYLKVLPVPEPAPADAEQEADRTPALVG
;
A
#
# COMPACT_ATOMS: atom_id res chain seq x y z
N MET A 1 -29.89 8.11 -1.14
CA MET A 1 -29.23 7.14 -2.03
C MET A 1 -27.88 7.73 -2.43
N HIS A 2 -26.77 7.02 -2.24
CA HIS A 2 -25.47 7.49 -2.72
C HIS A 2 -25.41 7.24 -4.23
N ARG A 3 -25.20 8.30 -5.01
CA ARG A 3 -24.94 8.25 -6.45
C ARG A 3 -23.67 7.43 -6.71
N SER A 4 -23.65 6.62 -7.76
CA SER A 4 -22.45 6.01 -8.31
C SER A 4 -21.39 7.08 -8.62
N LEU A 5 -20.15 6.83 -8.22
CA LEU A 5 -19.03 7.73 -8.45
C LEU A 5 -18.17 7.24 -9.62
N ASN A 6 -17.69 8.17 -10.43
CA ASN A 6 -16.63 7.96 -11.40
C ASN A 6 -15.30 8.39 -10.75
N ILE A 7 -14.47 7.43 -10.35
CA ILE A 7 -13.24 7.64 -9.58
C ILE A 7 -12.03 7.47 -10.49
N ALA A 8 -11.14 8.45 -10.53
CA ALA A 8 -9.85 8.36 -11.21
C ALA A 8 -8.75 8.13 -10.18
N LEU A 9 -8.07 6.99 -10.22
CA LEU A 9 -6.81 6.77 -9.51
C LEU A 9 -5.65 7.07 -10.46
N VAL A 10 -4.61 7.74 -9.98
CA VAL A 10 -3.44 8.13 -10.81
C VAL A 10 -2.15 7.68 -10.15
N SER A 11 -1.32 6.95 -10.89
CA SER A 11 0.03 6.57 -10.45
C SER A 11 1.02 6.71 -11.59
N ALA A 12 2.17 7.34 -11.34
CA ALA A 12 3.27 7.37 -12.30
C ALA A 12 4.11 6.07 -12.28
N SER A 13 3.96 5.25 -11.23
CA SER A 13 4.66 3.99 -11.07
C SER A 13 4.09 2.90 -11.99
N ASP A 14 4.88 1.85 -12.18
CA ASP A 14 4.43 0.64 -12.87
C ASP A 14 3.33 -0.07 -12.04
N LEU A 15 2.16 -0.22 -12.65
CA LEU A 15 1.04 -0.94 -12.06
C LEU A 15 0.84 -2.35 -12.64
N ASP A 16 1.64 -2.75 -13.63
CA ASP A 16 1.69 -4.13 -14.11
C ASP A 16 2.64 -4.99 -13.26
N GLY A 17 3.58 -4.34 -12.55
CA GLY A 17 4.54 -4.98 -11.66
C GLY A 17 3.96 -5.54 -10.37
N GLU A 18 4.77 -6.33 -9.67
CA GLU A 18 4.44 -6.97 -8.39
C GLU A 18 4.98 -6.17 -7.17
N HIS A 19 5.29 -4.88 -7.34
CA HIS A 19 5.65 -4.02 -6.22
C HIS A 19 4.45 -3.81 -5.29
N LEU A 20 4.71 -3.75 -4.00
CA LEU A 20 3.66 -3.67 -2.97
C LEU A 20 2.72 -2.48 -3.15
N GLN A 21 3.24 -1.31 -3.53
CA GLN A 21 2.43 -0.13 -3.84
C GLN A 21 1.52 -0.36 -5.05
N SER A 22 2.01 -1.02 -6.09
CA SER A 22 1.25 -1.34 -7.30
C SER A 22 0.10 -2.29 -7.01
N ILE A 23 0.36 -3.29 -6.17
CA ILE A 23 -0.66 -4.23 -5.68
C ILE A 23 -1.73 -3.47 -4.90
N HIS A 24 -1.34 -2.62 -3.94
CA HIS A 24 -2.27 -1.82 -3.16
C HIS A 24 -3.20 -0.96 -4.04
N VAL A 25 -2.66 -0.24 -5.02
CA VAL A 25 -3.48 0.60 -5.92
C VAL A 25 -4.48 -0.23 -6.74
N ARG A 26 -4.06 -1.40 -7.24
CA ARG A 26 -4.96 -2.30 -7.98
C ARG A 26 -6.05 -2.89 -7.08
N ASP A 27 -5.71 -3.30 -5.87
CA ASP A 27 -6.66 -3.87 -4.92
C ASP A 27 -7.64 -2.81 -4.41
N LEU A 28 -7.16 -1.60 -4.15
CA LEU A 28 -8.01 -0.45 -3.84
C LEU A 28 -8.97 -0.16 -5.01
N ALA A 29 -8.48 -0.16 -6.27
CA ALA A 29 -9.31 0.06 -7.44
C ALA A 29 -10.43 -0.98 -7.58
N ARG A 30 -10.13 -2.25 -7.33
CA ARG A 30 -11.12 -3.33 -7.35
C ARG A 30 -12.16 -3.15 -6.24
N SER A 31 -11.72 -2.80 -5.04
CA SER A 31 -12.59 -2.70 -3.87
C SER A 31 -13.46 -1.44 -3.88
N LEU A 32 -12.98 -0.34 -4.45
CA LEU A 32 -13.73 0.92 -4.60
C LEU A 32 -14.92 0.80 -5.57
N THR A 33 -14.98 -0.24 -6.41
CA THR A 33 -16.17 -0.46 -7.26
C THR A 33 -17.43 -0.77 -6.45
N ARG A 34 -17.27 -1.27 -5.22
CA ARG A 34 -18.40 -1.54 -4.31
C ARG A 34 -18.94 -0.22 -3.74
N PRO A 35 -20.27 -0.02 -3.71
CA PRO A 35 -20.84 1.17 -3.09
C PRO A 35 -20.62 1.15 -1.57
N LEU A 36 -20.62 2.33 -0.95
CA LEU A 36 -20.50 2.45 0.51
C LEU A 36 -21.68 1.83 1.27
N ALA A 37 -22.89 1.92 0.69
CA ALA A 37 -24.10 1.25 1.17
C ALA A 37 -24.43 0.07 0.26
N GLY A 38 -24.81 -1.07 0.83
CA GLY A 38 -24.99 -2.34 0.12
C GLY A 38 -25.96 -2.30 -1.09
N ASP A 39 -26.96 -1.40 -1.06
CA ASP A 39 -27.99 -1.25 -2.10
C ASP A 39 -27.68 -0.10 -3.10
N GLY A 40 -26.48 0.47 -3.06
CA GLY A 40 -26.05 1.53 -3.96
C GLY A 40 -25.61 1.00 -5.33
N GLU A 41 -25.66 1.89 -6.34
CA GLU A 41 -25.07 1.58 -7.65
C GLU A 41 -23.53 1.44 -7.55
N PRO A 42 -22.94 0.47 -8.28
CA PRO A 42 -21.50 0.28 -8.29
C PRO A 42 -20.74 1.51 -8.82
N ASN A 43 -19.63 1.85 -8.18
CA ASN A 43 -18.76 2.92 -8.67
C ASN A 43 -17.98 2.45 -9.91
N GLN A 44 -17.59 3.42 -10.74
CA GLN A 44 -16.69 3.21 -11.87
C GLN A 44 -15.29 3.71 -11.48
N VAL A 45 -14.30 2.86 -11.58
CA VAL A 45 -12.93 3.18 -11.19
C VAL A 45 -11.99 3.03 -12.38
N THR A 46 -11.32 4.10 -12.75
CA THR A 46 -10.29 4.06 -13.79
C THR A 46 -8.94 4.42 -13.17
N VAL A 47 -8.01 3.49 -13.25
CA VAL A 47 -6.62 3.72 -12.84
C VAL A 47 -5.85 4.20 -14.06
N TYR A 48 -5.21 5.34 -13.95
CA TYR A 48 -4.33 5.91 -14.98
C TYR A 48 -2.89 5.73 -14.57
N ALA A 49 -2.12 4.99 -15.38
CA ALA A 49 -0.71 4.76 -15.15
C ALA A 49 0.10 5.07 -16.41
N ARG A 50 1.36 5.46 -16.23
CA ARG A 50 2.25 5.64 -17.37
C ARG A 50 2.59 4.27 -17.99
N ARG A 51 2.58 4.19 -19.32
CA ARG A 51 3.03 2.99 -20.04
C ARG A 51 4.54 2.77 -19.82
N GLN A 52 4.91 1.62 -19.32
CA GLN A 52 6.32 1.22 -19.11
C GLN A 52 6.76 0.06 -20.00
N ASP A 53 5.83 -0.60 -20.66
CA ASP A 53 6.11 -1.65 -21.65
C ASP A 53 5.32 -1.36 -22.95
N ARG A 54 5.98 -1.44 -24.09
CA ARG A 54 5.36 -1.28 -25.41
C ARG A 54 4.32 -2.36 -25.71
N SER A 55 4.49 -3.56 -25.12
CA SER A 55 3.56 -4.67 -25.29
C SER A 55 2.31 -4.55 -24.41
N ALA A 56 2.33 -3.67 -23.39
CA ALA A 56 1.20 -3.47 -22.49
C ALA A 56 -0.02 -2.93 -23.24
N ARG A 57 -1.18 -3.56 -23.02
CA ARG A 57 -2.46 -3.15 -23.61
C ARG A 57 -2.84 -1.75 -23.13
N GLY A 58 -3.38 -0.90 -24.02
CA GLY A 58 -3.80 0.45 -23.68
C GLY A 58 -4.84 0.51 -22.56
N ARG A 59 -5.72 -0.52 -22.47
CA ARG A 59 -6.70 -0.69 -21.38
C ARG A 59 -6.76 -2.15 -20.95
N VAL A 60 -6.70 -2.36 -19.63
CA VAL A 60 -6.80 -3.67 -19.00
C VAL A 60 -7.95 -3.66 -17.99
N ARG A 61 -8.83 -4.65 -18.04
CA ARG A 61 -9.91 -4.80 -17.05
C ARG A 61 -9.33 -5.40 -15.78
N LEU A 62 -9.50 -4.72 -14.65
CA LEU A 62 -9.08 -5.19 -13.32
C LEU A 62 -10.19 -5.98 -12.61
N ALA A 63 -11.44 -5.50 -12.74
CA ALA A 63 -12.65 -6.11 -12.21
C ALA A 63 -13.88 -5.54 -12.95
N PRO A 64 -15.11 -6.05 -12.71
CA PRO A 64 -16.32 -5.34 -13.11
C PRO A 64 -16.33 -3.92 -12.51
N GLY A 65 -16.46 -2.90 -13.34
CA GLY A 65 -16.39 -1.49 -12.92
C GLY A 65 -14.98 -0.93 -12.70
N ALA A 66 -13.91 -1.72 -12.77
CA ALA A 66 -12.52 -1.24 -12.61
C ALA A 66 -11.66 -1.54 -13.84
N ALA A 67 -10.89 -0.55 -14.29
CA ALA A 67 -9.95 -0.69 -15.41
C ALA A 67 -8.65 0.08 -15.16
N LEU A 68 -7.54 -0.47 -15.68
CA LEU A 68 -6.25 0.20 -15.80
C LEU A 68 -6.10 0.75 -17.22
N VAL A 69 -5.71 1.99 -17.36
CA VAL A 69 -5.46 2.70 -18.63
C VAL A 69 -4.01 3.15 -18.63
N HIS A 70 -3.24 2.64 -19.61
CA HIS A 70 -1.87 3.06 -19.81
C HIS A 70 -1.82 4.34 -20.65
N LEU A 71 -1.11 5.34 -20.15
CA LEU A 71 -0.90 6.64 -20.79
C LEU A 71 0.47 6.70 -21.43
N ASP A 72 0.52 7.23 -22.66
CA ASP A 72 1.76 7.42 -23.40
C ASP A 72 2.40 8.75 -22.98
N ALA A 73 3.32 8.70 -22.02
CA ALA A 73 4.08 9.85 -21.52
C ALA A 73 5.56 9.48 -21.43
N GLY A 74 6.34 9.92 -22.39
CA GLY A 74 7.75 9.55 -22.56
C GLY A 74 7.94 8.11 -23.05
N PRO A 75 9.19 7.59 -23.00
CA PRO A 75 9.53 6.27 -23.53
C PRO A 75 8.90 5.15 -22.71
N ALA A 76 8.43 4.08 -23.41
CA ALA A 76 7.81 2.91 -22.77
C ALA A 76 8.90 1.97 -22.19
N ARG A 77 9.46 2.37 -21.06
CA ARG A 77 10.40 1.63 -20.20
C ARG A 77 10.30 2.15 -18.77
N PRO A 78 10.83 1.44 -17.76
CA PRO A 78 11.02 1.99 -16.42
C PRO A 78 11.87 3.27 -16.47
N LEU A 79 11.49 4.27 -15.70
CA LEU A 79 12.18 5.57 -15.61
C LEU A 79 12.44 5.89 -14.13
N SER A 80 13.58 6.55 -13.87
CA SER A 80 13.85 7.17 -12.58
C SER A 80 12.93 8.37 -12.34
N ASP A 81 12.82 8.82 -11.09
CA ASP A 81 12.04 10.01 -10.72
C ASP A 81 12.47 11.25 -11.52
N GLU A 82 13.79 11.39 -11.77
CA GLU A 82 14.35 12.50 -12.53
C GLU A 82 13.95 12.48 -14.02
N GLU A 83 13.95 11.29 -14.62
CA GLU A 83 13.46 11.09 -15.98
C GLU A 83 11.94 11.29 -16.08
N LEU A 84 11.17 10.79 -15.09
CA LEU A 84 9.71 10.96 -15.05
C LEU A 84 9.30 12.44 -15.02
N LEU A 85 10.03 13.28 -14.28
CA LEU A 85 9.78 14.72 -14.23
C LEU A 85 9.92 15.40 -15.59
N GLN A 86 10.78 14.90 -16.48
CA GLN A 86 10.91 15.44 -17.84
C GLN A 86 9.66 15.21 -18.69
N HIS A 87 8.88 14.16 -18.38
CA HIS A 87 7.66 13.77 -19.09
C HIS A 87 6.36 14.11 -18.33
N ILE A 88 6.48 14.91 -17.27
CA ILE A 88 5.32 15.23 -16.42
C ILE A 88 4.22 16.00 -17.17
N ARG A 89 4.63 16.86 -18.14
CA ARG A 89 3.69 17.60 -18.99
C ARG A 89 2.91 16.67 -19.92
N ASP A 90 3.59 15.74 -20.56
CA ASP A 90 2.96 14.76 -21.45
C ASP A 90 1.93 13.93 -20.65
N PHE A 91 2.28 13.56 -19.42
CA PHE A 91 1.39 12.81 -18.54
C PHE A 91 0.16 13.64 -18.14
N ALA A 92 0.35 14.89 -17.78
CA ALA A 92 -0.75 15.81 -17.48
C ALA A 92 -1.66 16.07 -18.70
N ASP A 93 -1.09 16.24 -19.89
CA ASP A 93 -1.86 16.44 -21.13
C ASP A 93 -2.69 15.21 -21.50
N GLU A 94 -2.18 13.99 -21.26
CA GLU A 94 -2.93 12.76 -21.40
C GLU A 94 -4.12 12.67 -20.44
N LEU A 95 -3.94 13.06 -19.18
CA LEU A 95 -5.03 13.13 -18.19
C LEU A 95 -6.06 14.18 -18.59
N ARG A 96 -5.61 15.38 -18.97
CA ARG A 96 -6.50 16.48 -19.39
C ARG A 96 -7.39 16.07 -20.56
N ARG A 97 -6.83 15.44 -21.59
CA ARG A 97 -7.62 14.98 -22.76
C ARG A 97 -8.75 14.02 -22.36
N ARG A 98 -8.50 13.17 -21.36
CA ARG A 98 -9.50 12.19 -20.90
C ARG A 98 -10.55 12.79 -19.99
N TRP A 99 -10.18 13.80 -19.19
CA TRP A 99 -11.08 14.37 -18.18
C TRP A 99 -11.88 15.58 -18.67
N SER A 100 -11.54 16.15 -19.83
CA SER A 100 -12.24 17.33 -20.39
C SER A 100 -13.58 17.03 -21.05
N GLY A 101 -14.06 15.77 -21.05
CA GLY A 101 -15.29 15.36 -21.72
C GLY A 101 -16.11 14.36 -20.89
N ALA A 102 -16.75 13.41 -21.57
CA ALA A 102 -17.58 12.37 -20.95
C ALA A 102 -16.82 11.48 -19.95
N GLY A 103 -15.47 11.49 -20.00
CA GLY A 103 -14.61 10.77 -19.05
C GLY A 103 -14.26 11.55 -17.79
N ARG A 104 -14.88 12.72 -17.53
CA ARG A 104 -14.63 13.53 -16.35
C ARG A 104 -14.93 12.72 -15.07
N PRO A 105 -13.96 12.55 -14.16
CA PRO A 105 -14.21 11.90 -12.88
C PRO A 105 -14.90 12.83 -11.89
N ASP A 106 -15.65 12.25 -10.95
CA ASP A 106 -16.19 12.98 -9.80
C ASP A 106 -15.10 13.34 -8.79
N ILE A 107 -14.06 12.49 -8.70
CA ILE A 107 -12.88 12.70 -7.84
C ILE A 107 -11.63 12.08 -8.47
N VAL A 108 -10.51 12.74 -8.26
CA VAL A 108 -9.16 12.25 -8.62
C VAL A 108 -8.40 11.91 -7.35
N HIS A 109 -7.83 10.71 -7.26
CA HIS A 109 -6.94 10.32 -6.16
C HIS A 109 -5.58 9.90 -6.73
N ALA A 110 -4.55 10.66 -6.43
CA ALA A 110 -3.20 10.36 -6.89
C ALA A 110 -2.39 9.61 -5.83
N HIS A 111 -1.59 8.67 -6.31
CA HIS A 111 -0.69 7.83 -5.54
C HIS A 111 0.77 8.16 -5.89
N GLY A 112 1.55 8.50 -4.87
CA GLY A 112 2.93 8.97 -5.03
C GLY A 112 3.01 10.43 -5.50
N TRP A 113 4.15 11.07 -5.26
CA TRP A 113 4.32 12.50 -5.48
C TRP A 113 4.38 12.89 -6.96
N ILE A 114 4.92 12.03 -7.85
CA ILE A 114 5.01 12.32 -9.30
C ILE A 114 3.62 12.24 -9.94
N GLY A 115 2.87 11.16 -9.64
CA GLY A 115 1.46 11.05 -10.05
C GLY A 115 0.62 12.21 -9.52
N GLY A 116 0.87 12.60 -8.26
CA GLY A 116 0.26 13.74 -7.60
C GLY A 116 0.53 15.07 -8.32
N LEU A 117 1.75 15.30 -8.78
CA LEU A 117 2.11 16.54 -9.47
C LEU A 117 1.32 16.72 -10.77
N ALA A 118 1.22 15.69 -11.61
CA ALA A 118 0.45 15.75 -12.85
C ALA A 118 -1.07 15.84 -12.60
N ALA A 119 -1.58 14.98 -11.72
CA ALA A 119 -3.00 14.89 -11.44
C ALA A 119 -3.56 16.13 -10.75
N CYS A 120 -2.84 16.69 -9.77
CA CYS A 120 -3.21 17.91 -9.06
C CYS A 120 -3.37 19.09 -10.02
N ALA A 121 -2.40 19.30 -10.92
CA ALA A 121 -2.43 20.39 -11.88
C ALA A 121 -3.70 20.33 -12.77
N VAL A 122 -4.04 19.16 -13.28
CA VAL A 122 -5.20 18.96 -14.15
C VAL A 122 -6.51 19.00 -13.36
N ALA A 123 -6.56 18.39 -12.19
CA ALA A 123 -7.75 18.41 -11.34
C ALA A 123 -8.14 19.84 -10.94
N ARG A 124 -7.14 20.66 -10.57
CA ARG A 124 -7.36 22.09 -10.26
C ARG A 124 -7.85 22.89 -11.47
N GLU A 125 -7.22 22.69 -12.63
CA GLU A 125 -7.64 23.36 -13.87
C GLU A 125 -9.10 23.05 -14.24
N LEU A 126 -9.51 21.80 -14.05
CA LEU A 126 -10.87 21.35 -14.39
C LEU A 126 -11.88 21.49 -13.24
N GLY A 127 -11.46 21.95 -12.06
CA GLY A 127 -12.34 22.05 -10.88
C GLY A 127 -12.85 20.68 -10.42
N ILE A 128 -11.99 19.65 -10.41
CA ILE A 128 -12.32 18.31 -9.94
C ILE A 128 -11.73 18.14 -8.53
N PRO A 129 -12.49 17.65 -7.54
CA PRO A 129 -11.98 17.32 -6.22
C PRO A 129 -10.75 16.40 -6.27
N PHE A 130 -9.74 16.71 -5.46
CA PHE A 130 -8.44 16.05 -5.52
C PHE A 130 -8.00 15.47 -4.18
N ALA A 131 -7.73 14.17 -4.17
CA ALA A 131 -7.17 13.43 -3.05
C ALA A 131 -5.72 13.01 -3.34
N GLN A 132 -4.86 12.96 -2.32
CA GLN A 132 -3.46 12.55 -2.44
C GLN A 132 -3.08 11.49 -1.41
N SER A 133 -2.40 10.40 -1.83
CA SER A 133 -1.62 9.51 -0.96
C SER A 133 -0.14 9.53 -1.37
N TYR A 134 0.78 9.72 -0.40
CA TYR A 134 2.20 9.84 -0.72
C TYR A 134 2.93 8.51 -0.75
N HIS A 135 2.55 7.55 0.10
CA HIS A 135 3.27 6.28 0.30
C HIS A 135 4.71 6.49 0.78
N GLY A 136 4.88 7.42 1.70
CA GLY A 136 6.15 7.87 2.21
C GLY A 136 6.53 9.25 1.67
N VAL A 137 6.82 10.16 2.58
CA VAL A 137 7.23 11.54 2.25
C VAL A 137 8.75 11.69 2.26
N ALA A 138 9.25 12.62 1.46
CA ALA A 138 10.69 12.90 1.32
C ALA A 138 11.43 13.04 2.65
N ALA A 139 10.81 13.67 3.64
CA ALA A 139 11.40 13.89 4.96
C ALA A 139 11.61 12.58 5.73
N ALA A 140 10.71 11.59 5.58
CA ALA A 140 10.85 10.27 6.17
C ALA A 140 11.96 9.48 5.46
N GLU A 141 11.93 9.41 4.14
CA GLU A 141 12.93 8.68 3.38
C GLU A 141 14.35 9.19 3.60
N ARG A 142 14.51 10.53 3.74
CA ARG A 142 15.82 11.12 4.05
C ARG A 142 16.29 10.72 5.45
N ARG A 143 15.39 10.66 6.44
CA ARG A 143 15.75 10.18 7.79
C ARG A 143 16.15 8.70 7.78
N ALA A 144 15.54 7.91 6.92
CA ALA A 144 15.92 6.51 6.68
C ALA A 144 17.21 6.34 5.85
N GLY A 145 17.91 7.44 5.53
CA GLY A 145 19.16 7.41 4.75
C GLY A 145 18.96 7.19 3.24
N ARG A 146 17.72 7.21 2.75
CA ARG A 146 17.44 7.05 1.32
C ARG A 146 17.76 8.31 0.53
N ARG A 147 18.19 8.10 -0.70
CA ARG A 147 18.44 9.21 -1.63
C ARG A 147 17.09 9.79 -2.10
N VAL A 148 16.90 11.08 -1.89
CA VAL A 148 15.66 11.79 -2.22
C VAL A 148 15.96 12.87 -3.27
N HIS A 149 15.08 12.99 -4.26
CA HIS A 149 15.19 14.05 -5.28
C HIS A 149 15.20 15.45 -4.61
N PRO A 150 16.10 16.39 -5.00
CA PRO A 150 16.31 17.67 -4.29
C PRO A 150 15.05 18.53 -4.14
N HIS A 151 14.15 18.47 -5.13
CA HIS A 151 12.93 19.30 -5.15
C HIS A 151 11.70 18.61 -4.57
N ARG A 152 11.78 17.33 -4.17
CA ARG A 152 10.63 16.52 -3.76
C ARG A 152 9.90 17.13 -2.55
N ASP A 153 10.62 17.58 -1.50
CA ASP A 153 9.99 18.25 -0.34
C ASP A 153 9.12 19.44 -0.74
N ARG A 154 9.62 20.27 -1.68
CA ARG A 154 8.89 21.45 -2.14
C ARG A 154 7.66 21.06 -2.95
N LEU A 155 7.77 20.05 -3.80
CA LEU A 155 6.69 19.57 -4.64
C LEU A 155 5.62 18.88 -3.81
N GLU A 156 5.99 18.02 -2.87
CA GLU A 156 5.04 17.38 -1.94
C GLU A 156 4.26 18.42 -1.12
N LYS A 157 4.94 19.45 -0.61
CA LYS A 157 4.27 20.57 0.09
C LYS A 157 3.27 21.31 -0.79
N ALA A 158 3.59 21.54 -2.06
CA ALA A 158 2.69 22.21 -2.99
C ALA A 158 1.45 21.34 -3.27
N ILE A 159 1.66 20.04 -3.61
CA ILE A 159 0.57 19.08 -3.83
C ILE A 159 -0.33 18.97 -2.60
N GLY A 160 0.26 18.83 -1.40
CA GLY A 160 -0.52 18.66 -0.18
C GLY A 160 -1.34 19.87 0.23
N ARG A 161 -0.89 21.09 -0.10
CA ARG A 161 -1.66 22.33 0.12
C ARG A 161 -2.82 22.48 -0.85
N ASP A 162 -2.64 21.93 -2.04
CA ASP A 162 -3.64 21.99 -3.11
C ASP A 162 -4.62 20.81 -3.06
N ALA A 163 -4.33 19.79 -2.28
CA ALA A 163 -5.23 18.64 -2.10
C ALA A 163 -6.41 19.01 -1.20
N ASP A 164 -7.62 18.61 -1.58
CA ASP A 164 -8.82 18.73 -0.75
C ASP A 164 -8.76 17.78 0.44
N VAL A 165 -8.15 16.59 0.23
CA VAL A 165 -7.86 15.62 1.29
C VAL A 165 -6.55 14.87 0.99
N VAL A 166 -5.74 14.64 2.04
CA VAL A 166 -4.58 13.75 2.01
C VAL A 166 -4.90 12.50 2.81
N LEU A 167 -4.78 11.33 2.16
CA LEU A 167 -4.96 10.04 2.81
C LEU A 167 -3.57 9.49 3.17
N ALA A 168 -3.27 9.49 4.46
CA ALA A 168 -2.04 8.92 5.01
C ALA A 168 -2.25 7.45 5.38
N GLY A 169 -1.29 6.59 5.08
CA GLY A 169 -1.37 5.16 5.35
C GLY A 169 -1.30 4.81 6.84
N HIS A 170 -0.69 5.66 7.66
CA HIS A 170 -0.52 5.44 9.10
C HIS A 170 -0.37 6.77 9.86
N ALA A 171 -0.46 6.71 11.19
CA ALA A 171 -0.46 7.90 12.06
C ALA A 171 0.83 8.73 11.96
N GLU A 172 1.98 8.10 11.81
CA GLU A 172 3.26 8.82 11.65
C GLU A 172 3.29 9.63 10.35
N GLU A 173 2.87 9.05 9.21
CA GLU A 173 2.77 9.74 7.92
C GLU A 173 1.81 10.92 8.02
N ALA A 174 0.64 10.74 8.65
CA ALA A 174 -0.31 11.83 8.90
C ALA A 174 0.33 12.98 9.69
N GLY A 175 1.12 12.68 10.72
CA GLY A 175 1.89 13.67 11.47
C GLY A 175 2.95 14.38 10.60
N GLN A 176 3.58 13.67 9.68
CA GLN A 176 4.56 14.24 8.75
C GLN A 176 3.89 15.18 7.73
N VAL A 177 2.75 14.77 7.18
CA VAL A 177 1.94 15.58 6.25
C VAL A 177 1.46 16.87 6.92
N VAL A 178 1.01 16.82 8.17
CA VAL A 178 0.66 18.04 8.93
C VAL A 178 1.87 18.94 9.14
N ARG A 179 3.05 18.38 9.46
CA ARG A 179 4.30 19.15 9.55
C ARG A 179 4.73 19.79 8.23
N MET A 180 4.35 19.23 7.09
CA MET A 180 4.57 19.84 5.77
C MET A 180 3.68 21.07 5.52
N GLY A 181 2.69 21.34 6.39
CA GLY A 181 1.79 22.48 6.29
C GLY A 181 0.42 22.15 5.69
N VAL A 182 0.04 20.88 5.58
CA VAL A 182 -1.33 20.47 5.24
C VAL A 182 -2.22 20.65 6.48
N PRO A 183 -3.39 21.31 6.36
CA PRO A 183 -4.30 21.49 7.50
C PRO A 183 -4.74 20.14 8.09
N ARG A 184 -4.73 20.01 9.41
CA ARG A 184 -5.12 18.75 10.08
C ARG A 184 -6.51 18.21 9.65
N PRO A 185 -7.55 19.05 9.45
CA PRO A 185 -8.85 18.57 8.98
C PRO A 185 -8.84 17.96 7.58
N SER A 186 -7.86 18.35 6.73
CA SER A 186 -7.68 17.79 5.38
C SER A 186 -6.83 16.51 5.38
N VAL A 187 -6.42 15.97 6.53
CA VAL A 187 -5.64 14.73 6.62
C VAL A 187 -6.51 13.63 7.22
N ALA A 188 -6.69 12.55 6.50
CA ALA A 188 -7.34 11.32 6.96
C ALA A 188 -6.30 10.19 7.08
N VAL A 189 -6.40 9.36 8.11
CA VAL A 189 -5.61 8.12 8.19
C VAL A 189 -6.46 7.01 7.60
N VAL A 190 -6.01 6.47 6.46
CA VAL A 190 -6.63 5.32 5.79
C VAL A 190 -5.51 4.31 5.55
N PRO A 191 -5.44 3.24 6.36
CA PRO A 191 -4.36 2.28 6.27
C PRO A 191 -4.41 1.45 4.98
N TYR A 192 -3.34 0.71 4.74
CA TYR A 192 -3.32 -0.29 3.67
C TYR A 192 -4.28 -1.43 4.00
N GLY A 193 -4.80 -2.07 2.95
CA GLY A 193 -5.65 -3.25 3.08
C GLY A 193 -4.90 -4.53 2.72
N VAL A 194 -5.45 -5.64 3.17
CA VAL A 194 -5.00 -6.98 2.79
C VAL A 194 -6.15 -7.77 2.18
N ASP A 195 -5.86 -8.49 1.11
CA ASP A 195 -6.78 -9.45 0.50
C ASP A 195 -6.83 -10.72 1.36
N GLY A 196 -7.88 -10.84 2.18
CA GLY A 196 -8.08 -11.97 3.08
C GLY A 196 -8.42 -13.30 2.37
N ASP A 197 -8.84 -13.26 1.10
CA ASP A 197 -9.07 -14.46 0.30
C ASP A 197 -7.73 -14.98 -0.25
N HIS A 198 -6.83 -14.10 -0.62
CA HIS A 198 -5.49 -14.44 -1.08
C HIS A 198 -4.58 -14.84 0.09
N PHE A 199 -4.52 -14.05 1.15
CA PHE A 199 -3.74 -14.28 2.37
C PHE A 199 -4.61 -14.93 3.46
N ALA A 200 -5.06 -16.16 3.22
CA ALA A 200 -5.85 -16.92 4.17
C ALA A 200 -4.97 -17.85 5.02
N GLN A 201 -5.40 -18.14 6.25
CA GLN A 201 -4.71 -19.08 7.15
C GLN A 201 -4.62 -20.51 6.57
N VAL A 202 -5.64 -20.91 5.82
CA VAL A 202 -5.75 -22.24 5.23
C VAL A 202 -5.40 -22.18 3.74
N GLY A 203 -4.59 -23.11 3.28
CA GLY A 203 -4.21 -23.22 1.87
C GLY A 203 -2.85 -23.91 1.68
N PRO A 204 -2.36 -24.01 0.43
CA PRO A 204 -1.07 -24.60 0.15
C PRO A 204 0.07 -23.90 0.90
N ALA A 205 1.03 -24.68 1.39
CA ALA A 205 2.24 -24.21 2.05
C ALA A 205 3.49 -24.71 1.29
N MET A 206 4.60 -24.00 1.41
CA MET A 206 5.88 -24.45 0.86
C MET A 206 6.44 -25.59 1.73
N PRO A 207 7.18 -26.56 1.13
CA PRO A 207 7.89 -27.55 1.93
C PRO A 207 8.92 -26.89 2.85
N HIS A 208 9.05 -27.41 4.09
CA HIS A 208 10.11 -27.03 5.03
C HIS A 208 10.46 -28.21 5.93
N GLY A 209 11.63 -28.09 6.63
CA GLY A 209 12.08 -29.08 7.62
C GLY A 209 11.38 -28.91 8.98
N ASP A 210 11.90 -29.59 9.98
CA ASP A 210 11.32 -29.63 11.35
C ASP A 210 11.71 -28.41 12.22
N ARG A 211 12.62 -27.56 11.77
CA ARG A 211 13.03 -26.34 12.52
C ARG A 211 11.91 -25.33 12.52
N ARG A 212 11.79 -24.56 13.60
CA ARG A 212 10.97 -23.34 13.62
C ARG A 212 11.39 -22.40 12.51
N ARG A 213 10.43 -21.84 11.79
CA ARG A 213 10.72 -21.00 10.62
C ARG A 213 10.43 -19.53 10.88
N LEU A 214 11.49 -18.72 10.77
CA LEU A 214 11.39 -17.27 10.65
C LEU A 214 11.35 -16.89 9.19
N VAL A 215 10.47 -15.97 8.81
CA VAL A 215 10.36 -15.48 7.43
C VAL A 215 10.59 -13.98 7.39
N MET A 216 11.36 -13.53 6.42
CA MET A 216 11.43 -12.12 6.01
C MET A 216 10.99 -11.99 4.56
N VAL A 217 10.21 -10.95 4.27
CA VAL A 217 9.86 -10.55 2.91
C VAL A 217 10.21 -9.08 2.76
N CYS A 218 11.04 -8.74 1.78
CA CYS A 218 11.47 -7.36 1.53
C CYS A 218 11.82 -7.17 0.06
N ASP A 219 11.56 -5.98 -0.50
CA ASP A 219 11.93 -5.67 -1.88
C ASP A 219 13.45 -5.55 -2.05
N ASP A 220 14.12 -4.99 -1.05
CA ASP A 220 15.57 -4.83 -1.01
C ASP A 220 16.14 -5.40 0.29
N LEU A 221 17.20 -6.20 0.18
CA LEU A 221 17.80 -6.96 1.28
C LEU A 221 18.53 -6.06 2.30
N GLU A 222 19.03 -4.92 1.87
CA GLU A 222 19.76 -3.98 2.73
C GLU A 222 18.75 -3.13 3.53
N THR A 223 17.77 -2.53 2.87
CA THR A 223 16.73 -1.74 3.54
C THR A 223 15.80 -2.59 4.38
N GLY A 224 15.59 -3.86 4.03
CA GLY A 224 14.87 -4.84 4.84
C GLY A 224 15.59 -5.26 6.12
N ASP A 225 16.85 -4.85 6.30
CA ASP A 225 17.70 -5.16 7.47
C ASP A 225 17.91 -6.66 7.71
N VAL A 226 18.11 -7.42 6.63
CA VAL A 226 18.41 -8.87 6.68
C VAL A 226 19.69 -9.15 7.50
N ALA A 227 20.66 -8.25 7.47
CA ALA A 227 21.89 -8.39 8.26
C ALA A 227 21.61 -8.43 9.77
N THR A 228 20.67 -7.63 10.27
CA THR A 228 20.25 -7.69 11.68
C THR A 228 19.54 -9.01 12.00
N ALA A 229 18.70 -9.51 11.08
CA ALA A 229 18.04 -10.82 11.26
C ALA A 229 19.06 -11.97 11.33
N LEU A 230 20.10 -11.97 10.48
CA LEU A 230 21.18 -12.97 10.53
C LEU A 230 21.91 -12.94 11.88
N ARG A 231 22.22 -11.76 12.40
CA ARG A 231 22.84 -11.61 13.73
C ARG A 231 21.89 -12.04 14.85
N ALA A 232 20.58 -11.79 14.71
CA ALA A 232 19.59 -12.23 15.70
C ALA A 232 19.44 -13.75 15.70
N LEU A 233 19.55 -14.42 14.54
CA LEU A 233 19.42 -15.87 14.39
C LEU A 233 20.47 -16.65 15.19
N VAL A 234 21.63 -16.06 15.50
CA VAL A 234 22.66 -16.63 16.41
C VAL A 234 22.07 -16.95 17.78
N HIS A 235 21.10 -16.16 18.24
CA HIS A 235 20.46 -16.31 19.55
C HIS A 235 19.18 -17.18 19.52
N VAL A 236 18.86 -17.78 18.36
CA VAL A 236 17.70 -18.66 18.15
C VAL A 236 18.18 -19.97 17.52
N PRO A 237 18.78 -20.88 18.29
CA PRO A 237 19.49 -22.05 17.76
C PRO A 237 18.59 -23.02 16.99
N ASP A 238 17.33 -23.16 17.39
CA ASP A 238 16.39 -24.14 16.86
C ASP A 238 15.54 -23.60 15.69
N ALA A 239 15.88 -22.41 15.18
CA ALA A 239 15.17 -21.79 14.06
C ALA A 239 16.02 -21.70 12.79
N GLU A 240 15.32 -21.65 11.65
CA GLU A 240 15.85 -21.28 10.35
C GLU A 240 15.27 -19.94 9.90
N LEU A 241 15.95 -19.24 9.01
CA LEU A 241 15.52 -17.98 8.42
C LEU A 241 15.33 -18.15 6.90
N ALA A 242 14.12 -17.99 6.41
CA ALA A 242 13.82 -17.90 4.99
C ALA A 242 13.65 -16.43 4.59
N VAL A 243 14.41 -15.97 3.62
CA VAL A 243 14.41 -14.60 3.10
C VAL A 243 13.89 -14.60 1.68
N ALA A 244 12.75 -13.94 1.45
CA ALA A 244 12.17 -13.71 0.13
C ALA A 244 12.35 -12.25 -0.27
N GLY A 245 12.88 -12.01 -1.46
CA GLY A 245 13.13 -10.67 -1.99
C GLY A 245 14.54 -10.47 -2.53
N GLY A 246 14.88 -9.22 -2.82
CA GLY A 246 16.12 -8.89 -3.52
C GLY A 246 16.06 -9.27 -5.01
N PRO A 247 17.14 -9.88 -5.57
CA PRO A 247 17.20 -10.24 -6.98
C PRO A 247 16.26 -11.40 -7.33
N GLU A 248 16.07 -11.63 -8.62
CA GLU A 248 15.39 -12.83 -9.11
C GLU A 248 16.15 -14.09 -8.69
N ARG A 249 15.44 -15.22 -8.63
CA ARG A 249 16.02 -16.48 -8.14
C ARG A 249 17.25 -16.93 -8.94
N GLU A 250 17.23 -16.68 -10.23
CA GLU A 250 18.30 -17.02 -11.17
C GLU A 250 19.57 -16.22 -10.93
N ASP A 251 19.44 -15.00 -10.37
CA ASP A 251 20.53 -14.06 -10.14
C ASP A 251 21.13 -14.15 -8.72
N LEU A 252 20.58 -14.99 -7.84
CA LEU A 252 21.04 -15.13 -6.43
C LEU A 252 22.51 -15.45 -6.29
N GLU A 253 23.08 -16.21 -7.23
CA GLU A 253 24.50 -16.61 -7.17
C GLU A 253 25.44 -15.48 -7.65
N SER A 254 24.98 -14.59 -8.48
CA SER A 254 25.76 -13.47 -9.06
C SER A 254 25.59 -12.16 -8.28
N ASP A 255 24.54 -12.05 -7.45
CA ASP A 255 24.24 -10.81 -6.73
C ASP A 255 25.20 -10.54 -5.57
N GLN A 256 25.79 -9.35 -5.58
CA GLN A 256 26.77 -8.95 -4.58
C GLN A 256 26.17 -8.75 -3.17
N GLY A 257 24.91 -8.32 -3.08
CA GLY A 257 24.19 -8.16 -1.81
C GLY A 257 23.97 -9.51 -1.13
N VAL A 258 23.45 -10.48 -1.90
CA VAL A 258 23.29 -11.86 -1.44
C VAL A 258 24.63 -12.48 -1.06
N HIS A 259 25.69 -12.25 -1.85
CA HIS A 259 27.02 -12.75 -1.53
C HIS A 259 27.52 -12.21 -0.18
N ARG A 260 27.40 -10.90 0.08
CA ARG A 260 27.78 -10.29 1.38
C ARG A 260 27.01 -10.91 2.55
N LEU A 261 25.70 -11.12 2.39
CA LEU A 261 24.85 -11.72 3.43
C LEU A 261 25.18 -13.19 3.67
N ARG A 262 25.50 -13.97 2.62
CA ARG A 262 25.99 -15.35 2.77
C ARG A 262 27.34 -15.41 3.50
N MET A 263 28.25 -14.48 3.20
CA MET A 263 29.53 -14.39 3.95
C MET A 263 29.29 -14.05 5.42
N LEU A 264 28.41 -13.08 5.71
CA LEU A 264 28.01 -12.77 7.08
C LEU A 264 27.41 -13.99 7.80
N ALA A 265 26.53 -14.74 7.14
CA ALA A 265 25.94 -15.95 7.71
C ALA A 265 26.99 -17.02 8.03
N LYS A 266 28.05 -17.17 7.20
CA LYS A 266 29.19 -18.06 7.45
C LYS A 266 30.03 -17.59 8.67
N GLU A 267 30.34 -16.31 8.74
CA GLU A 267 31.06 -15.70 9.87
C GLU A 267 30.31 -15.89 11.20
N LEU A 268 28.97 -15.81 11.13
CA LEU A 268 28.09 -16.02 12.29
C LEU A 268 27.78 -17.48 12.59
N HIS A 269 28.29 -18.43 11.80
CA HIS A 269 28.03 -19.88 11.93
C HIS A 269 26.54 -20.25 11.86
N VAL A 270 25.77 -19.55 11.04
CA VAL A 270 24.32 -19.79 10.82
C VAL A 270 23.97 -20.14 9.37
N ALA A 271 24.96 -20.27 8.49
CA ALA A 271 24.75 -20.45 7.06
C ALA A 271 23.89 -21.68 6.69
N ASP A 272 23.95 -22.76 7.49
CA ASP A 272 23.14 -23.97 7.33
C ASP A 272 21.65 -23.77 7.66
N ARG A 273 21.29 -22.62 8.25
CA ARG A 273 19.94 -22.26 8.70
C ARG A 273 19.36 -21.06 7.98
N VAL A 274 20.00 -20.61 6.88
CA VAL A 274 19.54 -19.44 6.11
C VAL A 274 19.24 -19.86 4.67
N ILE A 275 18.05 -19.50 4.21
CA ILE A 275 17.54 -19.84 2.89
C ILE A 275 17.20 -18.52 2.16
N PHE A 276 17.95 -18.19 1.11
CA PHE A 276 17.61 -17.09 0.21
C PHE A 276 16.75 -17.63 -0.93
N LEU A 277 15.51 -17.11 -1.05
CA LEU A 277 14.53 -17.57 -2.03
C LEU A 277 14.52 -16.72 -3.31
N GLY A 278 15.13 -15.52 -3.25
CA GLY A 278 15.01 -14.51 -4.29
C GLY A 278 13.62 -13.87 -4.29
N ARG A 279 13.35 -13.06 -5.29
CA ARG A 279 12.04 -12.44 -5.48
C ARG A 279 10.98 -13.52 -5.71
N LEU A 280 9.94 -13.49 -4.90
CA LEU A 280 8.81 -14.39 -5.06
C LEU A 280 7.63 -13.66 -5.71
N PRO A 281 6.98 -14.26 -6.73
CA PRO A 281 5.72 -13.76 -7.24
C PRO A 281 4.68 -13.63 -6.12
N HIS A 282 3.88 -12.56 -6.15
CA HIS A 282 2.86 -12.26 -5.13
C HIS A 282 1.94 -13.47 -4.84
N LYS A 283 1.54 -14.21 -5.88
CA LYS A 283 0.74 -15.45 -5.75
C LYS A 283 1.38 -16.57 -4.93
N ASN A 284 2.69 -16.51 -4.68
CA ASN A 284 3.43 -17.50 -3.91
C ASN A 284 3.73 -17.05 -2.47
N LEU A 285 3.56 -15.76 -2.15
CA LEU A 285 3.80 -15.24 -0.81
C LEU A 285 2.94 -15.93 0.27
N PRO A 286 1.63 -16.19 0.06
CA PRO A 286 0.83 -16.90 1.05
C PRO A 286 1.37 -18.30 1.37
N LYS A 287 1.95 -18.98 0.36
CA LYS A 287 2.52 -20.33 0.55
C LYS A 287 3.76 -20.30 1.45
N LEU A 288 4.57 -19.24 1.34
CA LEU A 288 5.73 -19.02 2.21
C LEU A 288 5.26 -18.62 3.62
N LEU A 289 4.38 -17.62 3.73
CA LEU A 289 3.90 -17.11 5.00
C LEU A 289 3.25 -18.20 5.86
N ARG A 290 2.45 -19.11 5.26
CA ARG A 290 1.84 -20.24 5.99
C ARG A 290 2.83 -21.24 6.56
N THR A 291 4.12 -21.18 6.18
CA THR A 291 5.17 -22.02 6.76
C THR A 291 5.87 -21.35 7.94
N ALA A 292 5.61 -20.08 8.18
CA ALA A 292 6.30 -19.30 9.19
C ALA A 292 5.69 -19.50 10.58
N ASP A 293 6.53 -19.67 11.58
CA ASP A 293 6.14 -19.50 12.99
C ASP A 293 6.09 -18.01 13.34
N LEU A 294 7.01 -17.22 12.78
CA LEU A 294 7.06 -15.76 12.94
C LEU A 294 7.51 -15.08 11.64
N VAL A 295 6.99 -13.89 11.37
CA VAL A 295 7.50 -13.00 10.34
C VAL A 295 8.27 -11.85 10.98
N LEU A 296 9.45 -11.55 10.43
CA LEU A 296 10.33 -10.48 10.91
C LEU A 296 10.21 -9.27 9.97
N CYS A 297 9.81 -8.12 10.51
CA CYS A 297 9.73 -6.83 9.82
C CYS A 297 10.66 -5.84 10.54
N LEU A 298 11.95 -5.91 10.26
CA LEU A 298 12.99 -5.22 11.02
C LEU A 298 13.46 -3.91 10.41
N ALA A 299 12.94 -3.55 9.22
CA ALA A 299 13.26 -2.29 8.58
C ALA A 299 13.04 -1.10 9.53
N PRO A 300 13.98 -0.16 9.61
CA PRO A 300 13.86 1.00 10.50
C PRO A 300 12.80 2.01 10.03
N ASP A 301 12.31 1.86 8.82
CA ASP A 301 11.27 2.66 8.21
C ASP A 301 10.53 1.83 7.16
N GLU A 302 9.24 1.64 7.33
CA GLU A 302 8.38 0.86 6.43
C GLU A 302 7.22 1.73 5.96
N PRO A 303 7.36 2.38 4.81
CA PRO A 303 6.33 3.29 4.31
C PRO A 303 5.08 2.57 3.78
N CYS A 304 5.20 1.29 3.43
CA CYS A 304 4.10 0.50 2.85
C CYS A 304 4.04 -0.89 3.51
N PRO A 305 3.44 -0.99 4.71
CA PRO A 305 3.50 -2.19 5.56
C PRO A 305 2.54 -3.28 5.12
N SER A 306 2.68 -3.78 3.90
CA SER A 306 1.83 -4.88 3.37
C SER A 306 2.26 -6.25 3.87
N VAL A 307 3.54 -6.43 4.22
CA VAL A 307 4.08 -7.72 4.70
C VAL A 307 3.53 -8.09 6.08
N PRO A 308 3.52 -7.19 7.09
CA PRO A 308 2.87 -7.46 8.37
C PRO A 308 1.40 -7.85 8.21
N LEU A 309 0.64 -7.12 7.39
CA LEU A 309 -0.78 -7.41 7.16
C LEU A 309 -0.99 -8.76 6.48
N ALA A 310 -0.16 -9.10 5.49
CA ALA A 310 -0.20 -10.40 4.80
C ALA A 310 0.12 -11.56 5.76
N ALA A 311 1.14 -11.38 6.62
CA ALA A 311 1.49 -12.35 7.66
C ALA A 311 0.34 -12.56 8.64
N MET A 312 -0.19 -11.46 9.18
CA MET A 312 -1.31 -11.48 10.12
C MET A 312 -2.56 -12.13 9.50
N ALA A 313 -2.88 -11.85 8.24
CA ALA A 313 -3.99 -12.48 7.53
C ALA A 313 -3.79 -13.99 7.35
N CYS A 314 -2.54 -14.44 7.17
CA CYS A 314 -2.18 -15.86 7.20
C CYS A 314 -2.16 -16.46 8.63
N GLY A 315 -2.46 -15.68 9.67
CA GLY A 315 -2.42 -16.13 11.05
C GLY A 315 -1.00 -16.25 11.61
N VAL A 316 -0.05 -15.52 11.08
CA VAL A 316 1.34 -15.56 11.54
C VAL A 316 1.65 -14.30 12.35
N PRO A 317 2.11 -14.44 13.60
CA PRO A 317 2.51 -13.30 14.43
C PRO A 317 3.75 -12.60 13.85
N VAL A 318 3.82 -11.29 14.07
CA VAL A 318 4.87 -10.45 13.51
C VAL A 318 5.79 -9.92 14.61
N VAL A 319 7.10 -9.99 14.37
CA VAL A 319 8.11 -9.29 15.17
C VAL A 319 8.59 -8.10 14.36
N ALA A 320 8.27 -6.89 14.78
CA ALA A 320 8.48 -5.69 14.00
C ALA A 320 9.20 -4.58 14.78
N THR A 321 9.95 -3.76 14.05
CA THR A 321 10.35 -2.45 14.59
C THR A 321 9.13 -1.52 14.56
N PRO A 322 8.82 -0.78 15.65
CA PRO A 322 7.65 0.08 15.72
C PRO A 322 7.89 1.40 14.96
N ALA A 323 8.06 1.31 13.65
CA ALA A 323 8.27 2.45 12.75
C ALA A 323 7.25 2.41 11.61
N GLY A 324 6.85 3.58 11.12
CA GLY A 324 5.89 3.67 10.03
C GLY A 324 4.57 2.97 10.36
N GLY A 325 4.04 2.20 9.41
CA GLY A 325 2.81 1.44 9.56
C GLY A 325 2.91 0.29 10.56
N ASN A 326 4.11 -0.29 10.76
CA ASN A 326 4.31 -1.39 11.72
C ASN A 326 3.82 -1.02 13.13
N ALA A 327 4.00 0.26 13.54
CA ALA A 327 3.58 0.75 14.85
C ALA A 327 2.04 0.73 15.05
N ASP A 328 1.30 0.94 13.96
CA ASP A 328 -0.17 0.96 14.00
C ASP A 328 -0.77 -0.43 13.76
N GLU A 329 -0.12 -1.26 12.97
CA GLU A 329 -0.65 -2.55 12.50
C GLU A 329 -0.41 -3.67 13.50
N VAL A 330 0.83 -3.79 13.98
CA VAL A 330 1.22 -4.80 14.97
C VAL A 330 0.94 -4.26 16.36
N LEU A 331 0.08 -4.93 17.11
CA LEU A 331 -0.15 -4.61 18.52
C LEU A 331 0.84 -5.39 19.37
N ASP A 332 1.71 -4.65 20.07
CA ASP A 332 2.74 -5.23 20.94
C ASP A 332 2.11 -6.12 22.02
N HIS A 333 2.67 -7.32 22.17
CA HIS A 333 2.19 -8.37 23.10
C HIS A 333 0.75 -8.84 22.85
N ILE A 334 0.18 -8.58 21.65
CA ILE A 334 -1.19 -9.02 21.29
C ILE A 334 -1.19 -9.74 19.94
N THR A 335 -0.69 -9.09 18.88
CA THR A 335 -0.62 -9.68 17.53
C THR A 335 0.81 -9.99 17.10
N GLY A 336 1.78 -9.67 17.94
CA GLY A 336 3.19 -9.81 17.70
C GLY A 336 4.01 -9.10 18.78
N LEU A 337 5.26 -8.78 18.46
CA LEU A 337 6.17 -8.08 19.36
C LEU A 337 6.80 -6.87 18.68
N HIS A 338 6.92 -5.77 19.42
CA HIS A 338 7.75 -4.65 19.03
C HIS A 338 9.19 -4.84 19.54
N VAL A 339 10.16 -4.66 18.66
CA VAL A 339 11.57 -4.79 18.98
C VAL A 339 12.36 -3.55 18.54
N PRO A 340 13.41 -3.15 19.25
CA PRO A 340 14.22 -1.99 18.85
C PRO A 340 15.03 -2.29 17.59
N ALA A 341 15.03 -1.32 16.64
CA ALA A 341 15.81 -1.41 15.41
C ALA A 341 17.31 -1.61 15.68
N GLY A 342 18.00 -2.41 14.88
CA GLY A 342 19.44 -2.60 14.94
C GLY A 342 19.97 -3.23 16.25
N ARG A 343 19.13 -3.97 17.00
CA ARG A 343 19.50 -4.62 18.27
C ARG A 343 19.39 -6.16 18.19
N PRO A 344 20.25 -6.84 17.43
CA PRO A 344 20.08 -8.27 17.12
C PRO A 344 20.01 -9.18 18.35
N VAL A 345 20.76 -8.88 19.43
CA VAL A 345 20.70 -9.67 20.67
C VAL A 345 19.33 -9.57 21.34
N VAL A 346 18.75 -8.38 21.37
CA VAL A 346 17.42 -8.16 21.96
C VAL A 346 16.36 -8.85 21.11
N ILE A 347 16.43 -8.67 19.79
CA ILE A 347 15.53 -9.31 18.82
C ILE A 347 15.59 -10.84 18.96
N GLY A 348 16.80 -11.43 18.91
CA GLY A 348 16.95 -12.88 19.00
C GLY A 348 16.45 -13.47 20.32
N ARG A 349 16.66 -12.77 21.46
CA ARG A 349 16.11 -13.19 22.75
C ARG A 349 14.58 -13.15 22.77
N ALA A 350 13.96 -12.07 22.26
CA ALA A 350 12.51 -11.93 22.19
C ALA A 350 11.89 -13.02 21.29
N VAL A 351 12.47 -13.24 20.11
CA VAL A 351 12.06 -14.31 19.19
C VAL A 351 12.15 -15.67 19.84
N ARG A 352 13.31 -16.01 20.47
CA ARG A 352 13.50 -17.30 21.14
C ARG A 352 12.50 -17.52 22.27
N GLN A 353 12.26 -16.48 23.08
CA GLN A 353 11.26 -16.55 24.15
C GLN A 353 9.89 -16.84 23.59
N LEU A 354 9.43 -16.06 22.58
CA LEU A 354 8.10 -16.25 21.98
C LEU A 354 7.94 -17.64 21.36
N LEU A 355 8.97 -18.16 20.68
CA LEU A 355 8.95 -19.51 20.09
C LEU A 355 8.91 -20.63 21.12
N SER A 356 9.32 -20.37 22.38
CA SER A 356 9.24 -21.34 23.48
C SER A 356 7.89 -21.33 24.21
N GLU A 357 7.00 -20.38 23.91
CA GLU A 357 5.72 -20.18 24.56
C GLU A 357 4.56 -20.49 23.59
N ASP A 358 4.32 -21.77 23.26
CA ASP A 358 3.35 -22.20 22.26
C ASP A 358 1.93 -21.60 22.49
N THR A 359 1.49 -21.47 23.73
CA THR A 359 0.18 -20.88 24.06
C THR A 359 0.11 -19.39 23.70
N THR A 360 1.17 -18.64 24.03
CA THR A 360 1.28 -17.21 23.67
C THR A 360 1.35 -17.02 22.17
N LEU A 361 2.19 -17.82 21.49
CA LEU A 361 2.35 -17.81 20.04
C LEU A 361 1.01 -18.08 19.33
N HIS A 362 0.26 -19.09 19.79
CA HIS A 362 -1.05 -19.41 19.26
C HIS A 362 -2.07 -18.29 19.52
N GLY A 363 -2.06 -17.69 20.70
CA GLY A 363 -2.90 -16.53 21.05
C GLY A 363 -2.63 -15.34 20.11
N TYR A 364 -1.37 -15.05 19.85
CA TYR A 364 -0.99 -13.98 18.90
C TYR A 364 -1.43 -14.31 17.46
N SER A 365 -1.31 -15.57 17.04
CA SER A 365 -1.78 -16.04 15.73
C SER A 365 -3.27 -15.74 15.50
N ILE A 366 -4.11 -16.10 16.47
CA ILE A 366 -5.56 -15.83 16.42
C ILE A 366 -5.83 -14.32 16.39
N ALA A 367 -5.21 -13.56 17.30
CA ALA A 367 -5.42 -12.12 17.39
C ALA A 367 -4.94 -11.38 16.12
N ALA A 368 -3.83 -11.83 15.52
CA ALA A 368 -3.30 -11.29 14.27
C ALA A 368 -4.28 -11.47 13.12
N ALA A 369 -4.81 -12.69 12.92
CA ALA A 369 -5.78 -12.97 11.87
C ALA A 369 -7.10 -12.19 12.07
N ASP A 370 -7.59 -12.11 13.30
CA ASP A 370 -8.80 -11.37 13.63
C ASP A 370 -8.63 -9.86 13.36
N ARG A 371 -7.47 -9.31 13.70
CA ARG A 371 -7.16 -7.91 13.46
C ARG A 371 -7.04 -7.62 11.96
N ALA A 372 -6.30 -8.44 11.20
CA ALA A 372 -6.19 -8.29 9.75
C ALA A 372 -7.57 -8.27 9.09
N ARG A 373 -8.43 -9.23 9.41
CA ARG A 373 -9.79 -9.36 8.86
C ARG A 373 -10.71 -8.20 9.28
N SER A 374 -10.70 -7.85 10.56
CA SER A 374 -11.67 -6.87 11.09
C SER A 374 -11.27 -5.42 10.82
N ARG A 375 -9.95 -5.11 10.77
CA ARG A 375 -9.47 -3.72 10.69
C ARG A 375 -8.88 -3.38 9.32
N TYR A 376 -8.31 -4.36 8.61
CA TYR A 376 -7.51 -4.14 7.41
C TYR A 376 -8.03 -4.88 6.17
N SER A 377 -9.27 -5.39 6.19
CA SER A 377 -9.86 -5.96 4.97
C SER A 377 -9.99 -4.90 3.87
N LEU A 378 -9.83 -5.31 2.62
CA LEU A 378 -9.93 -4.41 1.47
C LEU A 378 -11.27 -3.67 1.40
N GLU A 379 -12.37 -4.34 1.79
CA GLU A 379 -13.71 -3.75 1.85
C GLU A 379 -13.77 -2.59 2.84
N ARG A 380 -13.17 -2.78 4.02
CA ARG A 380 -13.14 -1.74 5.05
C ARG A 380 -12.31 -0.55 4.61
N ILE A 381 -11.13 -0.80 4.02
CA ILE A 381 -10.24 0.25 3.52
C ILE A 381 -10.92 1.03 2.39
N ALA A 382 -11.58 0.35 1.47
CA ALA A 382 -12.37 1.01 0.42
C ALA A 382 -13.49 1.88 1.02
N ALA A 383 -14.20 1.38 2.03
CA ALA A 383 -15.25 2.16 2.70
C ALA A 383 -14.68 3.39 3.44
N GLU A 384 -13.53 3.28 4.10
CA GLU A 384 -12.86 4.42 4.75
C GLU A 384 -12.36 5.44 3.70
N THR A 385 -11.83 4.98 2.57
CA THR A 385 -11.45 5.83 1.43
C THR A 385 -12.65 6.58 0.86
N LEU A 386 -13.76 5.88 0.60
CA LEU A 386 -14.99 6.51 0.11
C LEU A 386 -15.53 7.55 1.09
N ARG A 387 -15.49 7.29 2.40
CA ARG A 387 -15.89 8.29 3.41
C ARG A 387 -15.00 9.53 3.38
N ALA A 388 -13.70 9.38 3.11
CA ALA A 388 -12.80 10.52 2.95
C ALA A 388 -13.16 11.32 1.68
N TYR A 389 -13.47 10.65 0.58
CA TYR A 389 -13.91 11.31 -0.67
C TYR A 389 -15.21 12.10 -0.48
N LEU A 390 -16.21 11.50 0.18
CA LEU A 390 -17.52 12.14 0.39
C LEU A 390 -17.44 13.46 1.20
N LYS A 391 -16.38 13.66 1.98
CA LYS A 391 -16.19 14.93 2.71
C LYS A 391 -15.78 16.10 1.81
N VAL A 392 -15.22 15.81 0.65
CA VAL A 392 -14.69 16.82 -0.28
C VAL A 392 -15.48 16.91 -1.58
N LEU A 393 -16.38 15.96 -1.83
CA LEU A 393 -17.29 16.02 -2.97
C LEU A 393 -18.34 17.11 -2.76
N PRO A 394 -18.73 17.83 -3.82
CA PRO A 394 -19.85 18.77 -3.77
C PRO A 394 -21.13 18.07 -3.28
N VAL A 395 -21.83 18.68 -2.34
CA VAL A 395 -23.16 18.21 -1.94
C VAL A 395 -24.07 18.35 -3.15
N PRO A 396 -24.78 17.28 -3.59
CA PRO A 396 -25.76 17.41 -4.68
C PRO A 396 -26.77 18.49 -4.32
N GLU A 397 -26.98 19.46 -5.20
CA GLU A 397 -28.10 20.37 -5.03
C GLU A 397 -29.39 19.53 -4.99
N PRO A 398 -30.29 19.80 -4.02
CA PRO A 398 -31.60 19.14 -4.01
C PRO A 398 -32.25 19.41 -5.35
N ALA A 399 -32.75 18.36 -5.99
CA ALA A 399 -33.54 18.53 -7.23
C ALA A 399 -34.61 19.60 -6.99
N PRO A 400 -34.82 20.55 -7.92
CA PRO A 400 -35.87 21.55 -7.75
C PRO A 400 -37.15 20.81 -7.42
N ALA A 401 -37.75 21.10 -6.25
CA ALA A 401 -39.03 20.56 -5.87
C ALA A 401 -40.01 20.91 -6.95
N ASP A 402 -40.69 19.90 -7.48
CA ASP A 402 -41.59 19.96 -8.59
C ASP A 402 -42.44 21.23 -8.57
N ALA A 403 -42.25 22.11 -9.57
CA ALA A 403 -43.09 23.25 -9.87
C ALA A 403 -44.46 22.82 -10.49
N GLU A 404 -44.90 21.57 -10.23
CA GLU A 404 -46.12 21.00 -10.84
C GLU A 404 -47.36 21.00 -9.93
N GLN A 405 -47.36 21.65 -8.77
CA GLN A 405 -48.56 21.68 -7.92
C GLN A 405 -49.28 23.05 -7.85
N GLU A 406 -48.94 24.02 -8.67
CA GLU A 406 -49.61 25.33 -8.65
C GLU A 406 -50.54 25.63 -9.86
N ALA A 407 -50.67 24.69 -10.79
CA ALA A 407 -51.50 24.91 -12.02
C ALA A 407 -52.95 24.41 -11.95
N ASP A 408 -53.40 23.80 -10.86
CA ASP A 408 -54.79 23.26 -10.77
C ASP A 408 -55.59 23.86 -9.58
N ARG A 409 -55.54 25.18 -9.45
CA ARG A 409 -56.52 25.94 -8.64
C ARG A 409 -57.21 26.99 -9.50
N THR A 410 -58.00 26.51 -10.46
CA THR A 410 -58.98 27.37 -11.09
C THR A 410 -60.18 27.49 -10.14
N PRO A 411 -60.57 28.69 -9.67
CA PRO A 411 -61.81 28.83 -8.87
C PRO A 411 -63.00 28.64 -9.76
N ALA A 412 -63.83 27.65 -9.41
CA ALA A 412 -65.16 27.49 -9.98
C ALA A 412 -66.00 28.75 -9.68
N LEU A 413 -66.29 29.54 -10.69
CA LEU A 413 -67.31 30.60 -10.64
C LEU A 413 -68.68 29.96 -10.52
N VAL A 414 -69.33 30.18 -9.37
CA VAL A 414 -70.77 29.93 -9.16
C VAL A 414 -71.53 31.03 -9.84
N GLY A 415 -72.43 30.65 -10.82
CA GLY A 415 -73.50 31.44 -11.37
C GLY A 415 -74.85 30.85 -10.94
#